data_ec64165bc78be61c26323ec0be3ffbe1
#
_entry.id   ec64165bc78be61c26323ec0be3ffbe1
#
_cell.length_a   1.000
_cell.length_b   1.000
_cell.length_c   1.000
_cell.angle_alpha   90.00
_cell.angle_beta   90.00
_cell.angle_gamma   90.00
#
_symmetry.space_group_name_H-M   'P 1'
#
loop_
_entity.id
_entity.type
_entity.pdbx_description
1 polymer ?
#
loop_
_entity_poly.entity_id
_entity_poly.type
_entity_poly.pdbx_seq_one_letter_code
_entity_poly.pdbx_strand_id
1 'polypeptide(L)'
;HTMGAFFVYIVKSAVCLAVFYLFYRLLLSRETFHRFNRIALLGILILSCAIPFVEVTMKEPMEVSQQLLTWEELLLMADLNRTATIEAAPVSAITWREVLLMVYLLGIVFFFLRNVWSLTRMLRLIKGSTLVRQENGITLITHQKKIAPFSWMKFVVISEKDLKENGEEILTHEYAHIRKRHSIDLLIADICIFFQWFNPASWLLKQELQNIHEFEADESVIAQGIDAKKYQLLLIKKAVGTRLYSMANSFNHSSLKKRITMMLKKKSNPWARLKYLYVLPLAAIAVAAFARPEISSELDEISAVKVNDLTAIMKTEEVKSPEKHPAKEIKVQGQVLEKSTNAPVVGASVIIKGT
;
A
#
# COMPACT_ATOMS: atom_id res chain seq x y z
N HIS A 1 9.53 10.65 14.72
CA HIS A 1 9.65 9.18 14.55
C HIS A 1 8.44 8.54 13.87
N THR A 2 7.20 8.92 14.20
CA THR A 2 5.97 8.27 13.69
C THR A 2 5.72 8.46 12.20
N MET A 3 6.04 9.61 11.60
CA MET A 3 5.80 9.86 10.17
C MET A 3 6.69 9.03 9.25
N GLY A 4 7.98 8.86 9.58
CA GLY A 4 8.90 8.04 8.78
C GLY A 4 8.48 6.58 8.74
N ALA A 5 8.15 5.99 9.90
CA ALA A 5 7.67 4.62 10.01
C ALA A 5 6.39 4.37 9.20
N PHE A 6 5.47 5.36 9.14
CA PHE A 6 4.25 5.26 8.34
C PHE A 6 4.53 5.19 6.84
N PHE A 7 5.41 6.03 6.31
CA PHE A 7 5.79 5.96 4.89
C PHE A 7 6.50 4.65 4.55
N VAL A 8 7.40 4.19 5.40
CA VAL A 8 8.08 2.90 5.24
C VAL A 8 7.07 1.76 5.19
N TYR A 9 6.09 1.75 6.10
CA TYR A 9 5.00 0.76 6.09
C TYR A 9 4.23 0.77 4.77
N ILE A 10 3.82 1.96 4.27
CA ILE A 10 3.08 2.08 3.02
C ILE A 10 3.88 1.53 1.84
N VAL A 11 5.17 1.88 1.76
CA VAL A 11 6.06 1.41 0.69
C VAL A 11 6.25 -0.11 0.78
N LYS A 12 6.54 -0.65 1.96
CA LYS A 12 6.66 -2.10 2.18
C LYS A 12 5.39 -2.84 1.75
N SER A 13 4.21 -2.35 2.18
CA SER A 13 2.92 -2.92 1.79
C SER A 13 2.69 -2.83 0.27
N ALA A 14 3.05 -1.72 -0.37
CA ALA A 14 2.90 -1.53 -1.81
C ALA A 14 3.79 -2.48 -2.62
N VAL A 15 5.03 -2.70 -2.18
CA VAL A 15 5.96 -3.64 -2.81
C VAL A 15 5.47 -5.07 -2.62
N CYS A 16 5.04 -5.47 -1.42
CA CYS A 16 4.43 -6.77 -1.16
C CYS A 16 3.25 -7.04 -2.11
N LEU A 17 2.33 -6.08 -2.21
CA LEU A 17 1.17 -6.19 -3.08
C LEU A 17 1.57 -6.39 -4.54
N ALA A 18 2.55 -5.63 -5.04
CA ALA A 18 3.04 -5.72 -6.41
C ALA A 18 3.70 -7.08 -6.68
N VAL A 19 4.56 -7.56 -5.79
CA VAL A 19 5.27 -8.84 -5.92
C VAL A 19 4.28 -10.01 -5.88
N PHE A 20 3.35 -10.04 -4.92
CA PHE A 20 2.35 -11.10 -4.84
C PHE A 20 1.37 -11.07 -6.02
N TYR A 21 0.97 -9.88 -6.48
CA TYR A 21 0.14 -9.77 -7.69
C TYR A 21 0.88 -10.28 -8.92
N LEU A 22 2.17 -9.96 -9.08
CA LEU A 22 2.98 -10.46 -10.20
C LEU A 22 3.09 -11.99 -10.15
N PHE A 23 3.33 -12.57 -8.97
CA PHE A 23 3.33 -14.01 -8.76
C PHE A 23 2.00 -14.64 -9.19
N TYR A 24 0.87 -14.09 -8.72
CA TYR A 24 -0.45 -14.53 -9.14
C TYR A 24 -0.61 -14.47 -10.66
N ARG A 25 -0.23 -13.35 -11.26
CA ARG A 25 -0.36 -13.11 -12.69
C ARG A 25 0.42 -14.11 -13.54
N LEU A 26 1.62 -14.47 -13.11
CA LEU A 26 2.51 -15.38 -13.84
C LEU A 26 2.10 -16.85 -13.70
N LEU A 27 1.74 -17.29 -12.50
CA LEU A 27 1.55 -18.72 -12.20
C LEU A 27 0.09 -19.15 -12.12
N LEU A 28 -0.81 -18.32 -11.59
CA LEU A 28 -2.16 -18.72 -11.20
C LEU A 28 -3.24 -18.19 -12.14
N SER A 29 -3.06 -17.05 -12.79
CA SER A 29 -4.10 -16.35 -13.56
C SER A 29 -4.68 -17.18 -14.73
N ARG A 30 -3.94 -18.17 -15.18
CA ARG A 30 -4.36 -19.06 -16.28
C ARG A 30 -5.09 -20.32 -15.81
N GLU A 31 -5.16 -20.60 -14.53
CA GLU A 31 -5.81 -21.79 -14.00
C GLU A 31 -7.35 -21.61 -13.95
N THR A 32 -8.08 -22.72 -14.13
CA THR A 32 -9.56 -22.70 -14.13
C THR A 32 -10.16 -22.88 -12.74
N PHE A 33 -9.37 -22.85 -11.69
CA PHE A 33 -9.83 -22.95 -10.31
C PHE A 33 -10.28 -21.60 -9.78
N HIS A 34 -11.41 -21.07 -10.26
CA HIS A 34 -11.88 -19.71 -9.97
C HIS A 34 -12.01 -19.43 -8.49
N ARG A 35 -12.55 -20.37 -7.69
CA ARG A 35 -12.64 -20.23 -6.21
C ARG A 35 -11.27 -20.08 -5.54
N PHE A 36 -10.27 -20.86 -5.96
CA PHE A 36 -8.91 -20.77 -5.41
C PHE A 36 -8.24 -19.47 -5.84
N ASN A 37 -8.40 -19.05 -7.08
CA ASN A 37 -7.90 -17.78 -7.60
C ASN A 37 -8.50 -16.60 -6.82
N ARG A 38 -9.79 -16.63 -6.53
CA ARG A 38 -10.49 -15.63 -5.71
C ARG A 38 -9.90 -15.56 -4.30
N ILE A 39 -9.74 -16.70 -3.63
CA ILE A 39 -9.15 -16.77 -2.28
C ILE A 39 -7.69 -16.28 -2.31
N ALA A 40 -6.92 -16.65 -3.34
CA ALA A 40 -5.55 -16.19 -3.50
C ALA A 40 -5.47 -14.67 -3.64
N LEU A 41 -6.30 -14.04 -4.47
CA LEU A 41 -6.32 -12.58 -4.64
C LEU A 41 -6.74 -11.85 -3.36
N LEU A 42 -7.77 -12.33 -2.64
CA LEU A 42 -8.16 -11.77 -1.36
C LEU A 42 -7.07 -11.98 -0.30
N GLY A 43 -6.43 -13.16 -0.31
CA GLY A 43 -5.28 -13.45 0.54
C GLY A 43 -4.10 -12.51 0.29
N ILE A 44 -3.80 -12.19 -0.96
CA ILE A 44 -2.76 -11.23 -1.34
C ILE A 44 -3.05 -9.85 -0.76
N LEU A 45 -4.30 -9.37 -0.80
CA LEU A 45 -4.69 -8.09 -0.19
C LEU A 45 -4.41 -8.09 1.31
N ILE A 46 -4.81 -9.15 2.02
CA ILE A 46 -4.62 -9.25 3.47
C ILE A 46 -3.13 -9.40 3.82
N LEU A 47 -2.41 -10.29 3.13
CA LEU A 47 -0.99 -10.52 3.39
C LEU A 47 -0.14 -9.29 3.13
N SER A 48 -0.41 -8.54 2.05
CA SER A 48 0.33 -7.32 1.74
C SER A 48 0.18 -6.24 2.82
N CYS A 49 -0.96 -6.21 3.51
CA CYS A 49 -1.16 -5.31 4.64
C CYS A 49 -0.58 -5.88 5.95
N ALA A 50 -0.63 -7.21 6.15
CA ALA A 50 -0.22 -7.85 7.40
C ALA A 50 1.31 -8.02 7.51
N ILE A 51 2.00 -8.40 6.43
CA ILE A 51 3.43 -8.70 6.44
C ILE A 51 4.30 -7.56 7.00
N PRO A 52 4.08 -6.27 6.66
CA PRO A 52 4.89 -5.19 7.21
C PRO A 52 4.74 -4.97 8.73
N PHE A 53 3.74 -5.58 9.38
CA PHE A 53 3.58 -5.56 10.84
C PHE A 53 4.31 -6.70 11.55
N VAL A 54 4.77 -7.71 10.79
CA VAL A 54 5.48 -8.84 11.37
C VAL A 54 6.90 -8.41 11.72
N GLU A 55 7.20 -8.33 13.01
CA GLU A 55 8.54 -8.13 13.54
C GLU A 55 9.16 -9.51 13.80
N VAL A 56 10.28 -9.79 13.18
CA VAL A 56 11.02 -11.03 13.38
C VAL A 56 12.39 -10.68 13.94
N THR A 57 12.68 -11.16 15.13
CA THR A 57 14.01 -11.04 15.75
C THR A 57 14.95 -12.02 15.06
N MET A 58 15.83 -11.53 14.22
CA MET A 58 16.91 -12.32 13.62
C MET A 58 18.22 -12.02 14.35
N LYS A 59 18.89 -13.09 14.82
CA LYS A 59 20.19 -12.97 15.50
C LYS A 59 21.32 -12.50 14.56
N GLU A 60 21.15 -12.74 13.26
CA GLU A 60 22.06 -12.24 12.23
C GLU A 60 21.28 -11.62 11.08
N PRO A 61 21.57 -10.37 10.65
CA PRO A 61 20.92 -9.75 9.52
C PRO A 61 21.37 -10.43 8.23
N MET A 62 20.43 -10.93 7.42
CA MET A 62 20.71 -11.32 6.04
C MET A 62 21.14 -10.08 5.25
N GLU A 63 22.09 -10.23 4.31
CA GLU A 63 22.60 -9.12 3.47
C GLU A 63 21.48 -8.30 2.79
N VAL A 64 20.38 -8.95 2.43
CA VAL A 64 19.20 -8.29 1.82
C VAL A 64 18.49 -7.35 2.80
N SER A 65 18.49 -7.66 4.12
CA SER A 65 17.90 -6.79 5.13
C SER A 65 18.79 -5.57 5.43
N GLN A 66 20.11 -5.69 5.24
CA GLN A 66 21.03 -4.56 5.43
C GLN A 66 20.81 -3.45 4.40
N GLN A 67 20.54 -3.78 3.13
CA GLN A 67 20.26 -2.74 2.12
C GLN A 67 18.94 -2.00 2.39
N LEU A 68 17.93 -2.69 2.89
CA LEU A 68 16.65 -2.05 3.25
C LEU A 68 16.75 -1.23 4.53
N LEU A 69 17.55 -1.69 5.50
CA LEU A 69 17.87 -0.95 6.72
C LEU A 69 18.62 0.34 6.40
N THR A 70 19.53 0.32 5.41
CA THR A 70 20.27 1.51 4.98
C THR A 70 19.32 2.64 4.52
N TRP A 71 18.22 2.31 3.84
CA TRP A 71 17.20 3.29 3.45
C TRP A 71 16.40 3.82 4.65
N GLU A 72 16.07 2.98 5.61
CA GLU A 72 15.40 3.40 6.85
C GLU A 72 16.32 4.25 7.73
N GLU A 73 17.58 3.87 7.88
CA GLU A 73 18.63 4.67 8.54
C GLU A 73 18.91 5.99 7.81
N LEU A 74 18.98 5.99 6.47
CA LEU A 74 19.13 7.22 5.69
C LEU A 74 17.95 8.18 5.91
N LEU A 75 16.74 7.66 5.98
CA LEU A 75 15.55 8.46 6.30
C LEU A 75 15.54 8.94 7.74
N LEU A 76 15.98 8.12 8.68
CA LEU A 76 16.16 8.46 10.10
C LEU A 76 17.30 9.46 10.32
N MET A 77 18.46 9.29 9.67
CA MET A 77 19.58 10.24 9.74
C MET A 77 19.25 11.57 9.07
N ALA A 78 18.49 11.54 7.97
CA ALA A 78 17.97 12.78 7.38
C ALA A 78 17.02 13.53 8.31
N ASP A 79 16.36 12.82 9.22
CA ASP A 79 15.48 13.40 10.24
C ASP A 79 16.25 13.93 11.46
N LEU A 80 17.28 13.21 11.90
CA LEU A 80 18.16 13.61 13.00
C LEU A 80 19.01 14.84 12.64
N ASN A 81 19.58 14.89 11.43
CA ASN A 81 20.32 16.06 10.94
C ASN A 81 19.45 17.32 10.82
N ARG A 82 18.15 17.15 10.69
CA ARG A 82 17.20 18.27 10.62
C ARG A 82 16.78 18.78 11.98
N THR A 83 16.70 17.91 13.00
CA THR A 83 16.46 18.31 14.38
C THR A 83 17.66 19.06 14.98
N ALA A 84 18.89 18.73 14.56
CA ALA A 84 20.10 19.42 15.00
C ALA A 84 20.26 20.84 14.40
N THR A 85 19.58 21.16 13.29
CA THR A 85 19.62 22.49 12.65
C THR A 85 18.45 23.41 13.02
N ILE A 86 17.54 22.97 13.89
CA ILE A 86 16.27 23.70 14.19
C ILE A 86 16.41 24.71 15.35
N GLU A 87 17.58 24.92 15.95
CA GLU A 87 17.71 25.95 17.01
C GLU A 87 17.80 27.42 16.49
N ALA A 88 17.69 27.68 15.20
CA ALA A 88 17.89 29.03 14.66
C ALA A 88 16.90 29.51 13.60
N ALA A 89 15.65 29.02 13.52
CA ALA A 89 14.70 29.59 12.57
C ALA A 89 13.25 29.59 13.07
N PRO A 90 12.68 30.76 13.38
CA PRO A 90 11.24 30.90 13.54
C PRO A 90 10.62 31.09 12.16
N VAL A 91 10.29 30.08 11.46
CA VAL A 91 9.20 29.97 10.46
C VAL A 91 9.10 28.50 10.07
N SER A 92 7.96 27.88 10.31
CA SER A 92 7.63 26.52 9.90
C SER A 92 7.61 26.41 8.36
N ALA A 93 8.77 26.26 7.75
CA ALA A 93 8.84 25.91 6.35
C ALA A 93 8.23 24.52 6.18
N ILE A 94 7.10 24.44 5.49
CA ILE A 94 6.44 23.16 5.16
C ILE A 94 7.49 22.25 4.53
N THR A 95 7.71 21.10 5.16
CA THR A 95 8.70 20.14 4.70
C THR A 95 8.14 19.35 3.52
N TRP A 96 9.00 18.89 2.60
CA TRP A 96 8.57 18.03 1.49
C TRP A 96 7.84 16.77 1.97
N ARG A 97 8.14 16.28 3.18
CA ARG A 97 7.45 15.13 3.81
C ARG A 97 5.99 15.46 4.15
N GLU A 98 5.74 16.64 4.71
CA GLU A 98 4.38 17.11 4.98
C GLU A 98 3.59 17.30 3.71
N VAL A 99 4.22 17.78 2.63
CA VAL A 99 3.61 17.87 1.31
C VAL A 99 3.24 16.49 0.78
N LEU A 100 4.15 15.51 0.86
CA LEU A 100 3.86 14.13 0.45
C LEU A 100 2.71 13.52 1.26
N LEU A 101 2.71 13.72 2.58
CA LEU A 101 1.61 13.25 3.44
C LEU A 101 0.29 13.91 3.05
N MET A 102 0.28 15.21 2.82
CA MET A 102 -0.93 15.92 2.35
C MET A 102 -1.43 15.37 1.01
N VAL A 103 -0.55 15.17 0.04
CA VAL A 103 -0.90 14.58 -1.26
C VAL A 103 -1.47 13.18 -1.08
N TYR A 104 -0.86 12.36 -0.23
CA TYR A 104 -1.32 11.02 0.06
C TYR A 104 -2.72 11.02 0.71
N LEU A 105 -2.94 11.86 1.72
CA LEU A 105 -4.24 12.00 2.39
C LEU A 105 -5.31 12.56 1.46
N LEU A 106 -4.97 13.56 0.64
CA LEU A 106 -5.88 14.08 -0.38
C LEU A 106 -6.29 13.01 -1.38
N GLY A 107 -5.36 12.14 -1.79
CA GLY A 107 -5.66 10.98 -2.62
C GLY A 107 -6.66 10.03 -1.96
N ILE A 108 -6.45 9.68 -0.69
CA ILE A 108 -7.40 8.84 0.08
C ILE A 108 -8.80 9.49 0.09
N VAL A 109 -8.88 10.76 0.48
CA VAL A 109 -10.14 11.49 0.56
C VAL A 109 -10.82 11.56 -0.82
N PHE A 110 -10.08 11.84 -1.89
CA PHE A 110 -10.61 11.88 -3.24
C PHE A 110 -11.23 10.54 -3.67
N PHE A 111 -10.50 9.43 -3.50
CA PHE A 111 -11.00 8.11 -3.89
C PHE A 111 -12.15 7.64 -2.98
N PHE A 112 -12.11 7.96 -1.70
CA PHE A 112 -13.21 7.70 -0.78
C PHE A 112 -14.48 8.45 -1.20
N LEU A 113 -14.40 9.76 -1.40
CA LEU A 113 -15.55 10.57 -1.82
C LEU A 113 -16.11 10.12 -3.18
N ARG A 114 -15.24 9.80 -4.14
CA ARG A 114 -15.63 9.24 -5.43
C ARG A 114 -16.43 7.95 -5.25
N ASN A 115 -16.00 7.07 -4.33
CA ASN A 115 -16.68 5.80 -4.08
C ASN A 115 -18.02 6.01 -3.38
N VAL A 116 -18.08 6.88 -2.37
CA VAL A 116 -19.34 7.28 -1.70
C VAL A 116 -20.32 7.89 -2.72
N TRP A 117 -19.84 8.75 -3.61
CA TRP A 117 -20.68 9.32 -4.66
C TRP A 117 -21.22 8.26 -5.63
N SER A 118 -20.37 7.31 -6.05
CA SER A 118 -20.78 6.18 -6.89
C SER A 118 -21.84 5.32 -6.20
N LEU A 119 -21.62 5.00 -4.92
CA LEU A 119 -22.56 4.23 -4.10
C LEU A 119 -23.91 4.96 -3.93
N THR A 120 -23.89 6.25 -3.61
CA THR A 120 -25.12 7.04 -3.47
C THR A 120 -25.89 7.14 -4.78
N ARG A 121 -25.20 7.27 -5.92
CA ARG A 121 -25.81 7.25 -7.25
C ARG A 121 -26.50 5.91 -7.54
N MET A 122 -25.84 4.80 -7.20
CA MET A 122 -26.40 3.45 -7.35
C MET A 122 -27.63 3.25 -6.43
N LEU A 123 -27.55 3.68 -5.16
CA LEU A 123 -28.67 3.58 -4.21
C LEU A 123 -29.86 4.44 -4.64
N ARG A 124 -29.63 5.61 -5.21
CA ARG A 124 -30.72 6.43 -5.80
C ARG A 124 -31.38 5.72 -6.98
N LEU A 125 -30.61 5.04 -7.82
CA LEU A 125 -31.17 4.24 -8.92
C LEU A 125 -32.06 3.13 -8.39
N ILE A 126 -31.61 2.38 -7.37
CA ILE A 126 -32.36 1.30 -6.72
C ILE A 126 -33.67 1.85 -6.12
N LYS A 127 -33.63 2.97 -5.39
CA LYS A 127 -34.81 3.58 -4.77
C LYS A 127 -35.82 4.13 -5.79
N GLY A 128 -35.35 4.59 -6.95
CA GLY A 128 -36.19 5.14 -8.02
C GLY A 128 -36.75 4.10 -9.00
N SER A 129 -36.57 2.82 -8.75
CA SER A 129 -36.95 1.72 -9.63
C SER A 129 -38.09 0.89 -9.03
N THR A 130 -38.82 0.14 -9.87
CA THR A 130 -40.02 -0.62 -9.44
C THR A 130 -39.59 -1.98 -8.88
N LEU A 131 -40.09 -2.29 -7.67
CA LEU A 131 -39.91 -3.60 -7.06
C LEU A 131 -40.85 -4.61 -7.75
N VAL A 132 -40.30 -5.71 -8.25
CA VAL A 132 -41.05 -6.78 -8.93
C VAL A 132 -41.29 -7.96 -8.01
N ARG A 133 -40.23 -8.45 -7.36
CA ARG A 133 -40.29 -9.68 -6.57
C ARG A 133 -39.25 -9.64 -5.46
N GLN A 134 -39.63 -10.20 -4.33
CA GLN A 134 -38.70 -10.52 -3.25
C GLN A 134 -38.81 -12.00 -2.93
N GLU A 135 -37.67 -12.72 -3.11
CA GLU A 135 -37.65 -14.17 -2.88
C GLU A 135 -36.28 -14.56 -2.29
N ASN A 136 -36.29 -15.44 -1.27
CA ASN A 136 -35.05 -15.94 -0.63
C ASN A 136 -34.08 -14.85 -0.17
N GLY A 137 -34.59 -13.69 0.27
CA GLY A 137 -33.77 -12.56 0.71
C GLY A 137 -33.15 -11.74 -0.44
N ILE A 138 -33.44 -12.07 -1.70
CA ILE A 138 -33.03 -11.32 -2.89
C ILE A 138 -34.18 -10.47 -3.37
N THR A 139 -33.91 -9.23 -3.67
CA THR A 139 -34.87 -8.24 -4.14
C THR A 139 -34.63 -7.95 -5.62
N LEU A 140 -35.58 -8.36 -6.47
CA LEU A 140 -35.58 -8.09 -7.90
C LEU A 140 -36.27 -6.76 -8.19
N ILE A 141 -35.55 -5.90 -8.87
CA ILE A 141 -35.96 -4.54 -9.22
C ILE A 141 -35.88 -4.36 -10.72
N THR A 142 -36.91 -3.79 -11.33
CA THR A 142 -36.94 -3.46 -12.76
C THR A 142 -36.95 -1.96 -12.99
N HIS A 143 -36.42 -1.58 -14.15
CA HIS A 143 -36.41 -0.19 -14.63
C HIS A 143 -36.59 -0.13 -16.16
N GLN A 144 -37.03 1.03 -16.65
CA GLN A 144 -37.25 1.28 -18.08
C GLN A 144 -36.01 1.85 -18.81
N LYS A 145 -34.93 2.19 -18.05
CA LYS A 145 -33.71 2.79 -18.63
C LYS A 145 -32.87 1.72 -19.31
N LYS A 146 -32.10 2.12 -20.33
CA LYS A 146 -31.12 1.27 -21.03
C LYS A 146 -29.83 1.15 -20.18
N ILE A 147 -29.90 0.46 -19.06
CA ILE A 147 -28.77 0.19 -18.17
C ILE A 147 -28.53 -1.31 -18.20
N ALA A 148 -27.26 -1.72 -18.24
CA ALA A 148 -26.90 -3.13 -18.15
C ALA A 148 -27.38 -3.71 -16.81
N PRO A 149 -27.86 -4.97 -16.79
CA PRO A 149 -28.16 -5.66 -15.54
C PRO A 149 -26.96 -5.65 -14.60
N PHE A 150 -27.25 -5.55 -13.31
CA PHE A 150 -26.22 -5.69 -12.28
C PHE A 150 -26.83 -6.17 -10.96
N SER A 151 -26.00 -6.75 -10.12
CA SER A 151 -26.36 -7.15 -8.77
C SER A 151 -25.44 -6.48 -7.74
N TRP A 152 -26.04 -6.13 -6.60
CA TRP A 152 -25.29 -5.56 -5.46
C TRP A 152 -25.91 -6.00 -4.14
N MET A 153 -25.09 -6.60 -3.27
CA MET A 153 -25.49 -7.20 -2.00
C MET A 153 -26.68 -8.16 -2.17
N LYS A 154 -27.91 -7.70 -1.97
CA LYS A 154 -29.15 -8.48 -2.11
C LYS A 154 -30.08 -7.96 -3.21
N PHE A 155 -29.66 -6.96 -3.96
CA PHE A 155 -30.47 -6.36 -5.01
C PHE A 155 -30.01 -6.83 -6.38
N VAL A 156 -30.94 -7.21 -7.24
CA VAL A 156 -30.73 -7.42 -8.68
C VAL A 156 -31.51 -6.35 -9.41
N VAL A 157 -30.85 -5.64 -10.29
CA VAL A 157 -31.44 -4.57 -11.09
C VAL A 157 -31.36 -4.97 -12.56
N ILE A 158 -32.50 -5.05 -13.24
CA ILE A 158 -32.60 -5.49 -14.62
C ILE A 158 -33.60 -4.61 -15.39
N SER A 159 -33.38 -4.42 -16.70
CA SER A 159 -34.39 -3.74 -17.53
C SER A 159 -35.58 -4.64 -17.80
N GLU A 160 -36.78 -4.06 -17.92
CA GLU A 160 -38.01 -4.82 -18.28
C GLU A 160 -37.84 -5.58 -19.60
N LYS A 161 -37.13 -5.00 -20.56
CA LYS A 161 -36.83 -5.63 -21.84
C LYS A 161 -35.97 -6.88 -21.66
N ASP A 162 -34.87 -6.76 -20.92
CA ASP A 162 -33.95 -7.87 -20.67
C ASP A 162 -34.63 -9.01 -19.89
N LEU A 163 -35.51 -8.66 -18.95
CA LEU A 163 -36.26 -9.63 -18.17
C LEU A 163 -37.22 -10.46 -19.06
N LYS A 164 -37.85 -9.81 -20.06
CA LYS A 164 -38.75 -10.50 -21.01
C LYS A 164 -38.03 -11.33 -22.05
N GLU A 165 -36.89 -10.83 -22.57
CA GLU A 165 -36.19 -11.48 -23.68
C GLU A 165 -35.26 -12.62 -23.24
N ASN A 166 -34.49 -12.41 -22.15
CA ASN A 166 -33.44 -13.34 -21.70
C ASN A 166 -33.36 -13.37 -20.15
N GLY A 167 -34.51 -13.34 -19.48
CA GLY A 167 -34.56 -13.20 -18.01
C GLY A 167 -33.89 -14.35 -17.28
N GLU A 168 -34.07 -15.58 -17.73
CA GLU A 168 -33.54 -16.78 -17.07
C GLU A 168 -32.01 -16.76 -17.02
N GLU A 169 -31.36 -16.56 -18.17
CA GLU A 169 -29.90 -16.56 -18.28
C GLU A 169 -29.29 -15.41 -17.46
N ILE A 170 -29.90 -14.21 -17.55
CA ILE A 170 -29.39 -13.02 -16.85
C ILE A 170 -29.61 -13.14 -15.35
N LEU A 171 -30.81 -13.53 -14.91
CA LEU A 171 -31.08 -13.67 -13.47
C LEU A 171 -30.21 -14.76 -12.83
N THR A 172 -30.00 -15.87 -13.51
CA THR A 172 -29.09 -16.92 -13.04
C THR A 172 -27.68 -16.38 -12.81
N HIS A 173 -27.19 -15.56 -13.74
CA HIS A 173 -25.88 -14.91 -13.63
C HIS A 173 -25.82 -13.94 -12.45
N GLU A 174 -26.80 -13.03 -12.33
CA GLU A 174 -26.85 -12.03 -11.26
C GLU A 174 -27.06 -12.67 -9.88
N TYR A 175 -27.87 -13.72 -9.79
CA TYR A 175 -28.03 -14.48 -8.54
C TYR A 175 -26.75 -15.19 -8.12
N ALA A 176 -25.91 -15.63 -9.07
CA ALA A 176 -24.59 -16.20 -8.74
C ALA A 176 -23.70 -15.16 -8.04
N HIS A 177 -23.69 -13.91 -8.50
CA HIS A 177 -22.95 -12.83 -7.83
C HIS A 177 -23.40 -12.62 -6.38
N ILE A 178 -24.73 -12.64 -6.12
CA ILE A 178 -25.26 -12.47 -4.78
C ILE A 178 -24.93 -13.67 -3.89
N ARG A 179 -25.20 -14.90 -4.38
CA ARG A 179 -24.96 -16.13 -3.62
C ARG A 179 -23.51 -16.29 -3.22
N LYS A 180 -22.58 -15.90 -4.12
CA LYS A 180 -21.15 -15.96 -3.89
C LYS A 180 -20.59 -14.71 -3.17
N ARG A 181 -21.45 -13.72 -2.86
CA ARG A 181 -21.10 -12.49 -2.13
C ARG A 181 -19.98 -11.66 -2.80
N HIS A 182 -19.99 -11.60 -4.13
CA HIS A 182 -18.96 -10.88 -4.90
C HIS A 182 -18.87 -9.39 -4.55
N SER A 183 -19.97 -8.77 -4.13
CA SER A 183 -20.01 -7.38 -3.69
C SER A 183 -19.13 -7.11 -2.47
N ILE A 184 -19.00 -8.09 -1.57
CA ILE A 184 -18.17 -7.95 -0.36
C ILE A 184 -16.68 -7.94 -0.75
N ASP A 185 -16.28 -8.81 -1.67
CA ASP A 185 -14.88 -8.85 -2.15
C ASP A 185 -14.47 -7.53 -2.80
N LEU A 186 -15.36 -6.96 -3.63
CA LEU A 186 -15.10 -5.67 -4.27
C LEU A 186 -15.03 -4.54 -3.26
N LEU A 187 -15.82 -4.59 -2.19
CA LEU A 187 -15.75 -3.62 -1.10
C LEU A 187 -14.39 -3.71 -0.39
N ILE A 188 -13.91 -4.92 -0.10
CA ILE A 188 -12.58 -5.14 0.50
C ILE A 188 -11.47 -4.60 -0.43
N ALA A 189 -11.57 -4.90 -1.74
CA ALA A 189 -10.63 -4.39 -2.72
C ALA A 189 -10.65 -2.85 -2.80
N ASP A 190 -11.83 -2.22 -2.73
CA ASP A 190 -11.96 -0.77 -2.73
C ASP A 190 -11.35 -0.13 -1.49
N ILE A 191 -11.52 -0.74 -0.30
CA ILE A 191 -10.86 -0.29 0.93
C ILE A 191 -9.34 -0.34 0.77
N CYS A 192 -8.80 -1.43 0.22
CA CYS A 192 -7.37 -1.53 -0.05
C CYS A 192 -6.89 -0.43 -1.02
N ILE A 193 -7.67 -0.16 -2.09
CA ILE A 193 -7.36 0.89 -3.06
C ILE A 193 -7.35 2.27 -2.41
N PHE A 194 -8.16 2.57 -1.39
CA PHE A 194 -8.10 3.88 -0.71
C PHE A 194 -6.72 4.13 -0.12
N PHE A 195 -6.11 3.11 0.48
CA PHE A 195 -4.77 3.22 1.07
C PHE A 195 -3.64 3.03 0.03
N GLN A 196 -3.90 2.29 -1.03
CA GLN A 196 -2.94 1.95 -2.08
C GLN A 196 -3.29 2.59 -3.43
N TRP A 197 -3.94 3.77 -3.42
CA TRP A 197 -4.45 4.42 -4.63
C TRP A 197 -3.37 4.73 -5.67
N PHE A 198 -2.15 4.99 -5.22
CA PHE A 198 -0.97 5.25 -6.04
C PHE A 198 -0.35 3.97 -6.62
N ASN A 199 -0.69 2.79 -6.09
CA ASN A 199 -0.12 1.51 -6.50
C ASN A 199 -0.93 0.89 -7.65
N PRO A 200 -0.37 0.77 -8.88
CA PRO A 200 -1.09 0.18 -10.00
C PRO A 200 -1.48 -1.29 -9.77
N ALA A 201 -0.71 -2.04 -8.94
CA ALA A 201 -1.02 -3.43 -8.63
C ALA A 201 -2.37 -3.59 -7.92
N SER A 202 -2.79 -2.64 -7.08
CA SER A 202 -4.09 -2.66 -6.40
C SER A 202 -5.26 -2.59 -7.39
N TRP A 203 -5.14 -1.76 -8.42
CA TRP A 203 -6.14 -1.61 -9.48
C TRP A 203 -6.20 -2.84 -10.40
N LEU A 204 -5.05 -3.36 -10.78
CA LEU A 204 -4.94 -4.56 -11.59
C LEU A 204 -5.48 -5.79 -10.85
N LEU A 205 -5.20 -5.90 -9.54
CA LEU A 205 -5.74 -6.96 -8.70
C LEU A 205 -7.26 -6.90 -8.61
N LYS A 206 -7.85 -5.72 -8.41
CA LYS A 206 -9.31 -5.53 -8.43
C LYS A 206 -9.90 -5.94 -9.77
N GLN A 207 -9.25 -5.57 -10.88
CA GLN A 207 -9.70 -5.95 -12.22
C GLN A 207 -9.67 -7.48 -12.43
N GLU A 208 -8.63 -8.17 -11.97
CA GLU A 208 -8.57 -9.63 -12.04
C GLU A 208 -9.61 -10.29 -11.12
N LEU A 209 -9.86 -9.74 -9.93
CA LEU A 209 -10.91 -10.19 -9.04
C LEU A 209 -12.29 -10.08 -9.71
N GLN A 210 -12.58 -8.97 -10.38
CA GLN A 210 -13.80 -8.79 -11.17
C GLN A 210 -13.88 -9.84 -12.30
N ASN A 211 -12.81 -10.10 -13.04
CA ASN A 211 -12.79 -11.13 -14.06
C ASN A 211 -13.13 -12.53 -13.50
N ILE A 212 -12.60 -12.86 -12.32
CA ILE A 212 -12.89 -14.13 -11.64
C ILE A 212 -14.36 -14.22 -11.21
N HIS A 213 -14.93 -13.13 -10.71
CA HIS A 213 -16.35 -13.07 -10.38
C HIS A 213 -17.21 -13.36 -11.60
N GLU A 214 -16.86 -12.80 -12.77
CA GLU A 214 -17.55 -13.09 -14.02
C GLU A 214 -17.42 -14.58 -14.43
N PHE A 215 -16.21 -15.17 -14.30
CA PHE A 215 -16.01 -16.59 -14.60
C PHE A 215 -16.80 -17.50 -13.67
N GLU A 216 -16.87 -17.17 -12.38
CA GLU A 216 -17.66 -17.91 -11.41
C GLU A 216 -19.18 -17.80 -11.66
N ALA A 217 -19.65 -16.63 -12.10
CA ALA A 217 -21.04 -16.43 -12.45
C ALA A 217 -21.39 -17.18 -13.74
N ASP A 218 -20.53 -17.12 -14.78
CA ASP A 218 -20.70 -17.85 -16.03
C ASP A 218 -20.71 -19.37 -15.82
N GLU A 219 -19.79 -19.88 -14.98
CA GLU A 219 -19.78 -21.31 -14.62
C GLU A 219 -21.10 -21.72 -13.94
N SER A 220 -21.69 -20.84 -13.14
CA SER A 220 -22.97 -21.11 -12.47
C SER A 220 -24.14 -21.18 -13.46
N VAL A 221 -24.14 -20.35 -14.51
CA VAL A 221 -25.14 -20.39 -15.59
C VAL A 221 -25.07 -21.71 -16.35
N ILE A 222 -23.86 -22.12 -16.73
CA ILE A 222 -23.66 -23.37 -17.47
C ILE A 222 -23.98 -24.57 -16.58
N ALA A 223 -23.62 -24.55 -15.30
CA ALA A 223 -23.91 -25.65 -14.37
C ALA A 223 -25.40 -25.85 -14.09
N GLN A 224 -26.26 -24.85 -14.32
CA GLN A 224 -27.73 -24.97 -14.24
C GLN A 224 -28.35 -25.55 -15.52
N GLY A 225 -27.56 -25.96 -16.52
CA GLY A 225 -28.03 -26.59 -17.73
C GLY A 225 -28.39 -25.64 -18.86
N ILE A 226 -28.12 -24.35 -18.73
CA ILE A 226 -28.31 -23.38 -19.80
C ILE A 226 -27.29 -23.64 -20.92
N ASP A 227 -27.77 -23.68 -22.17
CA ASP A 227 -26.90 -23.91 -23.32
C ASP A 227 -25.78 -22.87 -23.43
N ALA A 228 -24.55 -23.36 -23.32
CA ALA A 228 -23.35 -22.53 -23.34
C ALA A 228 -23.21 -21.70 -24.63
N LYS A 229 -23.59 -22.23 -25.79
CA LYS A 229 -23.54 -21.49 -27.05
C LYS A 229 -24.54 -20.36 -27.10
N LYS A 230 -25.80 -20.64 -26.67
CA LYS A 230 -26.87 -19.62 -26.55
C LYS A 230 -26.46 -18.52 -25.61
N TYR A 231 -25.88 -18.86 -24.46
CA TYR A 231 -25.41 -17.91 -23.47
C TYR A 231 -24.24 -17.06 -23.98
N GLN A 232 -23.24 -17.66 -24.63
CA GLN A 232 -22.13 -16.92 -25.24
C GLN A 232 -22.62 -15.92 -26.30
N LEU A 233 -23.58 -16.35 -27.16
CA LEU A 233 -24.17 -15.47 -28.14
C LEU A 233 -24.92 -14.29 -27.51
N LEU A 234 -25.62 -14.52 -26.40
CA LEU A 234 -26.27 -13.48 -25.62
C LEU A 234 -25.26 -12.43 -25.10
N LEU A 235 -24.13 -12.89 -24.55
CA LEU A 235 -23.07 -12.01 -24.09
C LEU A 235 -22.48 -11.16 -25.23
N ILE A 236 -22.24 -11.76 -26.39
CA ILE A 236 -21.77 -11.06 -27.59
C ILE A 236 -22.81 -10.03 -28.07
N LYS A 237 -24.08 -10.42 -28.17
CA LYS A 237 -25.18 -9.53 -28.59
C LYS A 237 -25.29 -8.32 -27.68
N LYS A 238 -25.18 -8.50 -26.34
CA LYS A 238 -25.19 -7.41 -25.37
C LYS A 238 -23.99 -6.48 -25.53
N ALA A 239 -22.78 -7.02 -25.72
CA ALA A 239 -21.57 -6.23 -25.91
C ALA A 239 -21.60 -5.42 -27.21
N VAL A 240 -22.19 -5.95 -28.29
CA VAL A 240 -22.37 -5.23 -29.58
C VAL A 240 -23.45 -4.15 -29.44
N GLY A 241 -24.54 -4.44 -28.74
CA GLY A 241 -25.65 -3.47 -28.54
C GLY A 241 -25.25 -2.24 -27.75
N THR A 242 -24.26 -2.34 -26.87
CA THR A 242 -23.70 -1.20 -26.13
C THR A 242 -22.72 -0.35 -26.94
N ARG A 243 -22.20 -0.85 -28.07
CA ARG A 243 -21.21 -0.16 -28.93
C ARG A 243 -21.70 1.13 -29.58
N LEU A 244 -22.99 1.24 -29.88
CA LEU A 244 -23.55 2.41 -30.57
C LEU A 244 -23.46 3.71 -29.73
N TYR A 245 -23.04 3.64 -28.47
CA TYR A 245 -23.06 4.77 -27.55
C TYR A 245 -21.72 5.16 -26.90
N SER A 246 -20.59 4.44 -27.13
CA SER A 246 -19.33 4.77 -26.45
C SER A 246 -18.08 4.40 -27.25
N MET A 247 -17.32 5.42 -27.67
CA MET A 247 -15.97 5.27 -28.22
C MET A 247 -14.92 4.84 -27.16
N ALA A 248 -15.28 4.74 -25.88
CA ALA A 248 -14.39 4.46 -24.76
C ALA A 248 -14.28 2.97 -24.37
N ASN A 249 -14.89 2.03 -25.11
CA ASN A 249 -15.12 0.66 -24.66
C ASN A 249 -14.09 -0.40 -25.15
N SER A 250 -12.84 -0.03 -25.45
CA SER A 250 -11.80 -1.02 -25.80
C SER A 250 -11.53 -2.02 -24.66
N PHE A 251 -11.67 -1.61 -23.39
CA PHE A 251 -11.49 -2.46 -22.21
C PHE A 251 -12.58 -3.56 -22.07
N ASN A 252 -13.81 -3.28 -22.50
CA ASN A 252 -14.91 -4.23 -22.39
C ASN A 252 -14.76 -5.45 -23.32
N HIS A 253 -14.06 -5.29 -24.44
CA HIS A 253 -13.74 -6.42 -25.37
C HIS A 253 -12.76 -7.41 -24.78
N SER A 254 -11.77 -6.93 -24.03
CA SER A 254 -10.78 -7.77 -23.36
C SER A 254 -11.46 -8.67 -22.32
N SER A 255 -12.39 -8.14 -21.53
CA SER A 255 -13.13 -8.90 -20.52
C SER A 255 -14.05 -9.96 -21.16
N LEU A 256 -14.83 -9.60 -22.17
CA LEU A 256 -15.70 -10.54 -22.89
C LEU A 256 -14.91 -11.68 -23.53
N LYS A 257 -13.79 -11.36 -24.20
CA LYS A 257 -12.90 -12.37 -24.78
C LYS A 257 -12.38 -13.33 -23.71
N LYS A 258 -11.97 -12.83 -22.55
CA LYS A 258 -11.52 -13.64 -21.42
C LYS A 258 -12.63 -14.59 -20.93
N ARG A 259 -13.88 -14.09 -20.77
CA ARG A 259 -15.05 -14.88 -20.34
C ARG A 259 -15.31 -16.03 -21.32
N ILE A 260 -15.44 -15.74 -22.62
CA ILE A 260 -15.68 -16.76 -23.66
C ILE A 260 -14.53 -17.78 -23.68
N THR A 261 -13.28 -17.33 -23.64
CA THR A 261 -12.11 -18.21 -23.60
C THR A 261 -12.13 -19.12 -22.37
N MET A 262 -12.51 -18.63 -21.20
CA MET A 262 -12.57 -19.43 -19.97
C MET A 262 -13.71 -20.44 -19.99
N MET A 263 -14.88 -20.11 -20.55
CA MET A 263 -15.98 -21.07 -20.74
C MET A 263 -15.62 -22.22 -21.67
N LEU A 264 -14.79 -21.97 -22.70
CA LEU A 264 -14.32 -22.96 -23.65
C LEU A 264 -13.11 -23.75 -23.16
N LYS A 265 -12.45 -23.29 -22.10
CA LYS A 265 -11.21 -23.88 -21.64
C LYS A 265 -11.43 -25.21 -20.94
N LYS A 266 -10.57 -26.19 -21.27
CA LYS A 266 -10.51 -27.47 -20.57
C LYS A 266 -10.14 -27.26 -19.11
N LYS A 267 -10.80 -27.94 -18.18
CA LYS A 267 -10.50 -27.83 -16.74
C LYS A 267 -9.02 -28.14 -16.48
N SER A 268 -8.39 -27.30 -15.68
CA SER A 268 -6.98 -27.46 -15.27
C SER A 268 -6.77 -28.77 -14.50
N ASN A 269 -5.56 -29.34 -14.60
CA ASN A 269 -5.18 -30.54 -13.86
C ASN A 269 -5.31 -30.30 -12.33
N PRO A 270 -5.95 -31.20 -11.56
CA PRO A 270 -6.07 -31.09 -10.10
C PRO A 270 -4.75 -30.83 -9.38
N TRP A 271 -3.63 -31.39 -9.85
CA TRP A 271 -2.29 -31.16 -9.29
C TRP A 271 -1.79 -29.71 -9.42
N ALA A 272 -2.36 -28.94 -10.36
CA ALA A 272 -2.03 -27.53 -10.48
C ALA A 272 -2.45 -26.71 -9.26
N ARG A 273 -3.30 -27.26 -8.37
CA ARG A 273 -3.62 -26.65 -7.07
C ARG A 273 -2.39 -26.52 -6.17
N LEU A 274 -1.38 -27.37 -6.32
CA LEU A 274 -0.13 -27.26 -5.56
C LEU A 274 0.62 -25.95 -5.84
N LYS A 275 0.38 -25.29 -6.96
CA LYS A 275 0.96 -23.97 -7.27
C LYS A 275 0.58 -22.90 -6.25
N TYR A 276 -0.60 -23.01 -5.60
CA TYR A 276 -1.03 -22.08 -4.58
C TYR A 276 -0.17 -22.15 -3.31
N LEU A 277 0.47 -23.31 -3.04
CA LEU A 277 1.38 -23.46 -1.92
C LEU A 277 2.66 -22.64 -2.08
N TYR A 278 3.05 -22.27 -3.31
CA TYR A 278 4.20 -21.40 -3.53
C TYR A 278 4.03 -19.98 -2.96
N VAL A 279 2.80 -19.61 -2.59
CA VAL A 279 2.56 -18.37 -1.83
C VAL A 279 3.25 -18.41 -0.47
N LEU A 280 3.37 -19.58 0.16
CA LEU A 280 4.00 -19.72 1.48
C LEU A 280 5.49 -19.37 1.49
N PRO A 281 6.35 -19.96 0.63
CA PRO A 281 7.75 -19.55 0.57
C PRO A 281 7.91 -18.10 0.11
N LEU A 282 7.06 -17.61 -0.79
CA LEU A 282 7.07 -16.20 -1.20
C LEU A 282 6.73 -15.26 -0.03
N ALA A 283 5.73 -15.62 0.79
CA ALA A 283 5.39 -14.88 1.99
C ALA A 283 6.53 -14.93 3.02
N ALA A 284 7.17 -16.09 3.20
CA ALA A 284 8.33 -16.23 4.09
C ALA A 284 9.51 -15.36 3.64
N ILE A 285 9.79 -15.30 2.33
CA ILE A 285 10.82 -14.42 1.76
C ILE A 285 10.44 -12.96 2.00
N ALA A 286 9.19 -12.57 1.78
CA ALA A 286 8.73 -11.21 2.03
C ALA A 286 8.85 -10.84 3.51
N VAL A 287 8.45 -11.74 4.42
CA VAL A 287 8.64 -11.54 5.87
C VAL A 287 10.11 -11.38 6.21
N ALA A 288 10.99 -12.24 5.70
CA ALA A 288 12.43 -12.16 5.95
C ALA A 288 13.04 -10.86 5.40
N ALA A 289 12.59 -10.40 4.23
CA ALA A 289 13.08 -9.17 3.59
C ALA A 289 12.58 -7.89 4.31
N PHE A 290 11.38 -7.93 4.87
CA PHE A 290 10.73 -6.76 5.50
C PHE A 290 10.68 -6.85 7.03
N ALA A 291 11.09 -8.01 7.61
CA ALA A 291 11.22 -8.14 9.05
C ALA A 291 12.19 -7.06 9.56
N ARG A 292 11.78 -6.36 10.59
CA ARG A 292 12.72 -5.51 11.31
C ARG A 292 13.63 -6.45 12.09
N PRO A 293 14.98 -6.41 11.90
CA PRO A 293 15.84 -6.99 12.91
C PRO A 293 15.51 -6.23 14.20
N GLU A 294 15.10 -6.91 15.27
CA GLU A 294 15.31 -6.35 16.58
C GLU A 294 16.81 -6.15 16.67
N ILE A 295 17.22 -4.89 16.55
CA ILE A 295 18.57 -4.47 16.86
C ILE A 295 18.72 -4.89 18.31
N SER A 296 19.55 -5.90 18.57
CA SER A 296 19.74 -6.40 19.91
C SER A 296 19.98 -5.21 20.82
N SER A 297 19.50 -5.30 22.06
CA SER A 297 19.70 -4.25 23.07
C SER A 297 21.14 -3.73 23.16
N GLU A 298 22.13 -4.50 22.70
CA GLU A 298 23.54 -4.12 22.55
C GLU A 298 23.76 -3.03 21.46
N LEU A 299 22.99 -3.02 20.37
CA LEU A 299 23.10 -1.96 19.36
C LEU A 299 22.33 -0.70 19.77
N ASP A 300 21.24 -0.84 20.50
CA ASP A 300 20.57 0.28 21.15
C ASP A 300 21.46 0.88 22.26
N GLU A 301 22.19 0.06 23.03
CA GLU A 301 23.23 0.52 23.94
C GLU A 301 24.39 1.21 23.20
N ILE A 302 24.89 0.66 22.11
CA ILE A 302 25.95 1.27 21.29
C ILE A 302 25.46 2.55 20.61
N SER A 303 24.23 2.60 20.15
CA SER A 303 23.63 3.81 19.60
C SER A 303 23.35 4.85 20.68
N ALA A 304 22.88 4.44 21.85
CA ALA A 304 22.70 5.30 23.01
C ALA A 304 24.04 5.79 23.57
N VAL A 305 25.09 4.95 23.62
CA VAL A 305 26.45 5.31 24.01
C VAL A 305 27.06 6.28 23.01
N LYS A 306 26.93 6.07 21.69
CA LYS A 306 27.39 7.05 20.69
C LYS A 306 26.66 8.38 20.75
N VAL A 307 25.35 8.35 20.98
CA VAL A 307 24.57 9.60 21.15
C VAL A 307 24.93 10.27 22.48
N ASN A 308 25.13 9.51 23.54
CA ASN A 308 25.56 10.04 24.82
C ASN A 308 27.01 10.53 24.79
N ASP A 309 27.92 9.87 24.08
CA ASP A 309 29.29 10.36 23.86
C ASP A 309 29.31 11.62 22.99
N LEU A 310 28.50 11.71 21.94
CA LEU A 310 28.34 12.93 21.13
C LEU A 310 27.71 14.07 21.95
N THR A 311 26.71 13.77 22.78
CA THR A 311 26.11 14.75 23.70
C THR A 311 27.06 15.11 24.84
N ALA A 312 27.90 14.19 25.31
CA ALA A 312 28.94 14.47 26.29
C ALA A 312 30.07 15.30 25.67
N ILE A 313 30.47 15.05 24.45
CA ILE A 313 31.45 15.85 23.69
C ILE A 313 30.87 17.22 23.37
N MET A 314 29.63 17.33 22.92
CA MET A 314 28.96 18.62 22.71
C MET A 314 28.76 19.39 24.03
N LYS A 315 28.34 18.73 25.12
CA LYS A 315 28.30 19.35 26.45
C LYS A 315 29.67 19.76 26.97
N THR A 316 30.71 19.04 26.56
CA THR A 316 32.10 19.41 26.94
C THR A 316 32.59 20.59 26.10
N GLU A 317 32.08 20.77 24.86
CA GLU A 317 32.34 21.98 24.06
C GLU A 317 31.45 23.17 24.44
N GLU A 318 30.19 22.97 24.80
CA GLU A 318 29.31 24.05 25.30
C GLU A 318 29.68 24.57 26.70
N VAL A 319 30.33 23.75 27.52
CA VAL A 319 30.86 24.17 28.84
C VAL A 319 32.20 24.88 28.72
N LYS A 320 32.75 25.03 27.51
CA LYS A 320 33.92 25.92 27.23
C LYS A 320 33.53 27.30 26.76
N SER A 321 32.42 27.81 27.13
CA SER A 321 32.21 29.24 27.31
C SER A 321 32.80 29.66 28.69
N PRO A 322 33.58 30.77 28.81
CA PRO A 322 34.53 30.94 29.87
C PRO A 322 33.86 31.20 31.20
N GLU A 323 33.62 30.19 32.00
CA GLU A 323 33.59 30.38 33.44
C GLU A 323 34.99 30.81 33.88
N LYS A 324 35.08 32.00 34.44
CA LYS A 324 36.24 32.49 35.13
C LYS A 324 36.76 31.45 36.13
N HIS A 325 37.71 30.62 35.67
CA HIS A 325 38.54 29.91 36.61
C HIS A 325 39.39 30.93 37.36
N PRO A 326 39.50 30.84 38.71
CA PRO A 326 40.45 31.65 39.43
C PRO A 326 41.82 31.43 38.83
N ALA A 327 42.44 32.49 38.37
CA ALA A 327 43.72 32.49 37.71
C ALA A 327 44.74 31.70 38.57
N LYS A 328 45.19 30.58 38.05
CA LYS A 328 46.34 29.89 38.62
C LYS A 328 47.51 30.84 38.41
N GLU A 329 47.97 31.49 39.51
CA GLU A 329 49.11 32.37 39.47
C GLU A 329 50.30 31.58 38.89
N ILE A 330 50.68 31.90 37.66
CA ILE A 330 51.92 31.42 37.08
C ILE A 330 53.03 32.37 37.52
N LYS A 331 53.81 31.95 38.50
CA LYS A 331 55.01 32.69 38.89
C LYS A 331 56.04 32.60 37.78
N VAL A 332 56.22 33.67 37.04
CA VAL A 332 57.29 33.79 36.06
C VAL A 332 58.46 34.48 36.78
N GLN A 333 59.60 33.80 36.88
CA GLN A 333 60.85 34.36 37.39
C GLN A 333 61.82 34.53 36.26
N GLY A 334 62.38 35.69 36.12
CA GLY A 334 63.42 36.01 35.14
C GLY A 334 64.22 37.22 35.59
N GLN A 335 65.41 37.35 35.01
CA GLN A 335 66.27 38.54 35.19
C GLN A 335 66.30 39.33 33.88
N VAL A 336 66.16 40.63 34.00
CA VAL A 336 66.38 41.57 32.91
C VAL A 336 67.82 41.98 32.89
N LEU A 337 68.54 41.66 31.83
CA LEU A 337 69.97 41.94 31.66
C LEU A 337 70.15 43.04 30.62
N GLU A 338 71.10 43.92 30.81
CA GLU A 338 71.49 44.87 29.77
C GLU A 338 72.23 44.16 28.62
N LYS A 339 71.87 44.44 27.40
CA LYS A 339 72.35 43.75 26.23
C LYS A 339 73.87 43.94 25.94
N SER A 340 74.43 45.02 26.41
CA SER A 340 75.83 45.43 26.21
C SER A 340 76.75 44.88 27.27
N THR A 341 76.34 44.82 28.54
CA THR A 341 77.22 44.49 29.66
C THR A 341 76.85 43.17 30.35
N ASN A 342 75.70 42.58 30.02
CA ASN A 342 75.15 41.41 30.70
C ASN A 342 74.97 41.59 32.20
N ALA A 343 74.91 42.84 32.68
CA ALA A 343 74.68 43.15 34.06
C ALA A 343 73.13 43.25 34.35
N PRO A 344 72.66 42.89 35.56
CA PRO A 344 71.27 42.96 35.90
C PRO A 344 70.82 44.45 36.01
N VAL A 345 69.70 44.78 35.32
CA VAL A 345 69.12 46.13 35.33
C VAL A 345 68.23 46.30 36.59
N VAL A 346 68.66 47.10 37.47
CA VAL A 346 67.90 47.39 38.67
C VAL A 346 66.78 48.40 38.38
N GLY A 347 65.52 48.05 38.74
CA GLY A 347 64.36 48.91 38.50
C GLY A 347 63.65 48.77 37.17
N ALA A 348 63.95 47.72 36.40
CA ALA A 348 63.24 47.47 35.15
C ALA A 348 61.79 47.03 35.39
N SER A 349 60.84 47.66 34.72
CA SER A 349 59.43 47.27 34.71
C SER A 349 59.13 46.35 33.55
N VAL A 350 58.58 45.20 33.86
CA VAL A 350 58.13 44.20 32.82
C VAL A 350 56.64 44.22 32.72
N ILE A 351 56.12 44.56 31.56
CA ILE A 351 54.67 44.56 31.28
C ILE A 351 54.32 43.39 30.39
N ILE A 352 53.36 42.57 30.77
CA ILE A 352 52.84 41.49 29.97
C ILE A 352 51.86 42.07 28.93
N LYS A 353 52.19 41.91 27.65
CA LYS A 353 51.32 42.41 26.57
C LYS A 353 50.25 41.38 26.29
N GLY A 354 49.00 41.75 26.58
CA GLY A 354 47.85 40.89 26.19
C GLY A 354 47.00 40.37 27.36
N THR A 355 47.05 40.97 28.50
CA THR A 355 46.07 40.79 29.60
C THR A 355 45.11 41.98 29.67
#